data_8fe4f15cc5f61bc8e7bce1088c2e9ed4
#
_entry.id   8fe4f15cc5f61bc8e7bce1088c2e9ed4
#
_cell.length_a   1.000
_cell.length_b   1.000
_cell.length_c   1.000
_cell.angle_alpha   90.00
_cell.angle_beta   90.00
_cell.angle_gamma   90.00
#
_symmetry.space_group_name_H-M   'P 1'
#
loop_
_entity.id
_entity.type
_entity.pdbx_description
1 polymer ?
#
loop_
_entity_poly.entity_id
_entity_poly.type
_entity_poly.pdbx_seq_one_letter_code
_entity_poly.pdbx_strand_id
1 'polypeptide(L)'
;MENSSSPDATRPTETVVRPARESDVDQIYRVHGDSIRALCRERYSEREIAAWIAFRPQDSYRTAFASRELFVAEWQGQIVGFGQLDPRRGEIEACYVAPDAVGSGIGAALLGRMEDEARRRGHAIVHLNATLNAETFYSRMGYRRLGPARHRVAADVELDCVRMEKGLQARE
;
A
#
# COMPACT_ATOMS: atom_id res chain seq x y z
N MET A 1 -53.40 -2.96 -2.79
CA MET A 1 -52.44 -3.62 -3.70
C MET A 1 -51.50 -2.52 -4.17
N GLU A 2 -50.40 -2.35 -3.49
CA GLU A 2 -49.31 -1.51 -4.00
C GLU A 2 -48.01 -2.18 -3.69
N ASN A 3 -47.39 -2.58 -4.78
CA ASN A 3 -46.15 -3.32 -4.80
C ASN A 3 -45.00 -2.31 -4.70
N SER A 4 -44.47 -2.12 -3.50
CA SER A 4 -43.33 -1.28 -3.25
C SER A 4 -42.06 -2.07 -3.56
N SER A 5 -41.66 -2.08 -4.83
CA SER A 5 -40.35 -2.57 -5.23
C SER A 5 -39.32 -1.54 -4.85
N SER A 6 -38.61 -1.77 -3.76
CA SER A 6 -37.36 -1.10 -3.46
C SER A 6 -36.31 -1.47 -4.50
N PRO A 7 -35.60 -0.51 -5.10
CA PRO A 7 -34.47 -0.86 -5.95
C PRO A 7 -33.36 -1.43 -5.07
N ASP A 8 -33.11 -2.71 -5.24
CA ASP A 8 -31.92 -3.38 -4.76
C ASP A 8 -30.69 -2.72 -5.42
N ALA A 9 -30.10 -1.79 -4.70
CA ALA A 9 -28.81 -1.22 -5.07
C ALA A 9 -27.78 -2.33 -4.84
N THR A 10 -27.54 -3.12 -5.86
CA THR A 10 -26.47 -4.13 -5.92
C THR A 10 -25.14 -3.39 -5.75
N ARG A 11 -24.69 -3.21 -4.52
CA ARG A 11 -23.34 -2.72 -4.21
C ARG A 11 -22.36 -3.78 -4.73
N PRO A 12 -21.34 -3.38 -5.48
CA PRO A 12 -20.33 -4.35 -5.93
C PRO A 12 -19.74 -5.03 -4.70
N THR A 13 -19.86 -6.34 -4.66
CA THR A 13 -19.25 -7.21 -3.63
C THR A 13 -17.76 -7.43 -3.89
N GLU A 14 -17.27 -6.91 -5.01
CA GLU A 14 -15.90 -7.11 -5.48
C GLU A 14 -15.01 -5.90 -5.13
N THR A 15 -13.79 -6.19 -4.70
CA THR A 15 -12.77 -5.16 -4.49
C THR A 15 -12.26 -4.65 -5.82
N VAL A 16 -12.28 -3.34 -6.01
CA VAL A 16 -11.77 -2.66 -7.20
C VAL A 16 -10.45 -1.97 -6.87
N VAL A 17 -9.39 -2.28 -7.61
CA VAL A 17 -8.12 -1.53 -7.55
C VAL A 17 -8.11 -0.50 -8.68
N ARG A 18 -7.99 0.75 -8.33
CA ARG A 18 -7.99 1.89 -9.26
C ARG A 18 -6.93 2.93 -8.91
N PRO A 19 -6.58 3.83 -9.84
CA PRO A 19 -5.78 5.01 -9.50
C PRO A 19 -6.48 5.82 -8.40
N ALA A 20 -5.69 6.33 -7.46
CA ALA A 20 -6.19 7.19 -6.40
C ALA A 20 -6.57 8.58 -6.95
N ARG A 21 -7.48 9.24 -6.25
CA ARG A 21 -7.90 10.63 -6.49
C ARG A 21 -7.56 11.48 -5.28
N GLU A 22 -7.44 12.77 -5.43
CA GLU A 22 -7.20 13.67 -4.29
C GLU A 22 -8.30 13.55 -3.21
N SER A 23 -9.54 13.26 -3.61
CA SER A 23 -10.65 13.01 -2.68
C SER A 23 -10.47 11.74 -1.82
N ASP A 24 -9.56 10.84 -2.17
CA ASP A 24 -9.28 9.62 -1.40
C ASP A 24 -8.27 9.86 -0.25
N VAL A 25 -7.60 11.01 -0.21
CA VAL A 25 -6.48 11.30 0.71
C VAL A 25 -6.84 11.07 2.16
N ASP A 26 -8.02 11.49 2.61
CA ASP A 26 -8.45 11.33 3.99
C ASP A 26 -8.57 9.85 4.38
N GLN A 27 -9.09 9.04 3.47
CA GLN A 27 -9.20 7.59 3.68
C GLN A 27 -7.83 6.88 3.57
N ILE A 28 -6.97 7.30 2.64
CA ILE A 28 -5.58 6.81 2.53
C ILE A 28 -4.83 7.06 3.83
N TYR A 29 -4.90 8.27 4.36
CA TYR A 29 -4.25 8.64 5.62
C TYR A 29 -4.74 7.79 6.79
N ARG A 30 -6.05 7.56 6.88
CA ARG A 30 -6.65 6.68 7.89
C ARG A 30 -6.14 5.25 7.76
N VAL A 31 -6.22 4.65 6.57
CA VAL A 31 -5.74 3.28 6.32
C VAL A 31 -4.26 3.13 6.69
N HIS A 32 -3.42 4.12 6.34
CA HIS A 32 -2.01 4.12 6.70
C HIS A 32 -1.81 4.05 8.22
N GLY A 33 -2.43 4.98 8.96
CA GLY A 33 -2.29 5.03 10.42
C GLY A 33 -2.83 3.79 11.12
N ASP A 34 -4.01 3.32 10.72
CA ASP A 34 -4.66 2.15 11.33
C ASP A 34 -3.88 0.86 11.06
N SER A 35 -3.37 0.71 9.82
CA SER A 35 -2.54 -0.43 9.44
C SER A 35 -1.25 -0.49 10.27
N ILE A 36 -0.53 0.63 10.41
CA ILE A 36 0.71 0.68 11.20
C ILE A 36 0.42 0.35 12.67
N ARG A 37 -0.58 1.00 13.29
CA ARG A 37 -0.93 0.78 14.69
C ARG A 37 -1.32 -0.67 15.00
N ALA A 38 -2.08 -1.29 14.12
CA ALA A 38 -2.60 -2.63 14.35
C ALA A 38 -1.60 -3.74 13.98
N LEU A 39 -0.88 -3.59 12.86
CA LEU A 39 -0.12 -4.69 12.26
C LEU A 39 1.38 -4.64 12.58
N CYS A 40 1.90 -3.48 12.99
CA CYS A 40 3.34 -3.33 13.22
C CYS A 40 3.77 -3.39 14.71
N ARG A 41 2.83 -3.33 15.64
CA ARG A 41 3.09 -3.23 17.10
C ARG A 41 3.89 -4.41 17.69
N GLU A 42 3.91 -5.56 17.04
CA GLU A 42 4.68 -6.72 17.51
C GLU A 42 6.17 -6.63 17.11
N ARG A 43 6.49 -5.79 16.15
CA ARG A 43 7.84 -5.65 15.59
C ARG A 43 8.47 -4.29 15.84
N TYR A 44 7.69 -3.29 16.17
CA TYR A 44 8.15 -1.92 16.38
C TYR A 44 7.61 -1.37 17.70
N SER A 45 8.41 -0.55 18.37
CA SER A 45 8.04 0.12 19.62
C SER A 45 6.96 1.20 19.37
N GLU A 46 6.27 1.59 20.43
CA GLU A 46 5.29 2.70 20.37
C GLU A 46 5.92 4.00 19.87
N ARG A 47 7.18 4.29 20.25
CA ARG A 47 7.93 5.46 19.78
C ARG A 47 8.18 5.40 18.27
N GLU A 48 8.59 4.25 17.75
CA GLU A 48 8.82 4.06 16.32
C GLU A 48 7.52 4.19 15.53
N ILE A 49 6.44 3.59 16.01
CA ILE A 49 5.10 3.69 15.40
C ILE A 49 4.62 5.14 15.37
N ALA A 50 4.74 5.87 16.48
CA ALA A 50 4.33 7.26 16.55
C ALA A 50 5.14 8.13 15.59
N ALA A 51 6.47 7.97 15.54
CA ALA A 51 7.35 8.69 14.62
C ALA A 51 7.03 8.36 13.16
N TRP A 52 6.76 7.10 12.85
CA TRP A 52 6.42 6.65 11.50
C TRP A 52 5.13 7.28 10.98
N ILE A 53 4.07 7.30 11.80
CA ILE A 53 2.80 7.93 11.42
C ILE A 53 2.99 9.44 11.22
N ALA A 54 3.75 10.10 12.11
CA ALA A 54 4.03 11.53 12.01
C ALA A 54 4.92 11.89 10.80
N PHE A 55 5.75 10.97 10.33
CA PHE A 55 6.63 11.16 9.16
C PHE A 55 5.85 11.42 7.86
N ARG A 56 4.63 10.88 7.74
CA ARG A 56 3.75 11.08 6.60
C ARG A 56 2.47 11.81 7.00
N PRO A 57 2.52 13.13 7.18
CA PRO A 57 1.30 13.90 7.44
C PRO A 57 0.37 13.85 6.22
N GLN A 58 -0.90 14.09 6.44
CA GLN A 58 -1.95 13.97 5.42
C GLN A 58 -1.63 14.74 4.12
N ASP A 59 -1.07 15.93 4.24
CA ASP A 59 -0.71 16.76 3.08
C ASP A 59 0.42 16.15 2.22
N SER A 60 1.24 15.25 2.77
CA SER A 60 2.28 14.57 2.00
C SER A 60 1.70 13.70 0.89
N TYR A 61 0.49 13.17 1.06
CA TYR A 61 -0.21 12.40 0.03
C TYR A 61 -0.70 13.30 -1.11
N ARG A 62 -1.12 14.52 -0.82
CA ARG A 62 -1.51 15.50 -1.85
C ARG A 62 -0.33 15.87 -2.74
N THR A 63 0.83 16.11 -2.15
CA THR A 63 2.05 16.40 -2.92
C THR A 63 2.59 15.19 -3.68
N ALA A 64 2.33 13.98 -3.19
CA ALA A 64 2.74 12.75 -3.87
C ALA A 64 2.11 12.58 -5.25
N PHE A 65 0.89 13.07 -5.49
CA PHE A 65 0.24 13.00 -6.81
C PHE A 65 1.05 13.69 -7.93
N ALA A 66 1.90 14.65 -7.60
CA ALA A 66 2.74 15.33 -8.59
C ALA A 66 3.89 14.47 -9.15
N SER A 67 4.30 13.43 -8.43
CA SER A 67 5.53 12.68 -8.76
C SER A 67 5.46 11.17 -8.48
N ARG A 68 4.34 10.68 -7.99
CA ARG A 68 4.10 9.28 -7.63
C ARG A 68 2.85 8.75 -8.30
N GLU A 69 2.82 7.44 -8.49
CA GLU A 69 1.60 6.72 -8.88
C GLU A 69 0.97 6.14 -7.61
N LEU A 70 -0.23 6.61 -7.29
CA LEU A 70 -1.02 6.14 -6.16
C LEU A 70 -2.18 5.30 -6.64
N PHE A 71 -2.40 4.16 -5.98
CA PHE A 71 -3.53 3.26 -6.23
C PHE A 71 -4.27 3.01 -4.94
N VAL A 72 -5.57 2.83 -5.04
CA VAL A 72 -6.44 2.44 -3.91
C VAL A 72 -7.18 1.16 -4.23
N ALA A 73 -7.43 0.39 -3.19
CA ALA A 73 -8.37 -0.72 -3.22
C ALA A 73 -9.67 -0.25 -2.55
N GLU A 74 -10.74 -0.26 -3.31
CA GLU A 74 -12.08 0.15 -2.87
C GLU A 74 -12.97 -1.08 -2.73
N TRP A 75 -13.61 -1.20 -1.58
CA TRP A 75 -14.61 -2.23 -1.29
C TRP A 75 -15.86 -1.58 -0.69
N GLN A 76 -17.00 -1.80 -1.30
CA GLN A 76 -18.28 -1.21 -0.89
C GLN A 76 -18.25 0.32 -0.69
N GLY A 77 -17.52 1.03 -1.55
CA GLY A 77 -17.37 2.49 -1.48
C GLY A 77 -16.40 2.99 -0.40
N GLN A 78 -15.67 2.10 0.26
CA GLN A 78 -14.65 2.44 1.25
C GLN A 78 -13.26 2.07 0.74
N ILE A 79 -12.28 2.92 0.98
CA ILE A 79 -10.88 2.59 0.73
C ILE A 79 -10.40 1.67 1.85
N VAL A 80 -9.99 0.46 1.47
CA VAL A 80 -9.52 -0.60 2.37
C VAL A 80 -8.04 -0.93 2.18
N GLY A 81 -7.38 -0.26 1.26
CA GLY A 81 -5.94 -0.39 1.04
C GLY A 81 -5.44 0.65 0.05
N PHE A 82 -4.14 0.92 0.07
CA PHE A 82 -3.50 1.77 -0.93
C PHE A 82 -2.06 1.34 -1.20
N GLY A 83 -1.57 1.71 -2.37
CA GLY A 83 -0.18 1.53 -2.79
C GLY A 83 0.39 2.80 -3.40
N GLN A 84 1.70 2.97 -3.28
CA GLN A 84 2.43 4.09 -3.86
C GLN A 84 3.69 3.58 -4.54
N LEU A 85 3.88 3.96 -5.79
CA LEU A 85 5.02 3.64 -6.63
C LEU A 85 5.77 4.92 -7.00
N ASP A 86 7.09 4.94 -6.84
CA ASP A 86 7.95 5.90 -7.53
C ASP A 86 8.19 5.41 -8.97
N PRO A 87 7.55 6.04 -9.98
CA PRO A 87 7.64 5.56 -11.36
C PRO A 87 8.99 5.81 -12.01
N ARG A 88 9.84 6.67 -11.43
CA ARG A 88 11.19 6.94 -11.94
C ARG A 88 12.19 5.89 -11.48
N ARG A 89 12.01 5.39 -10.26
CA ARG A 89 12.94 4.46 -9.62
C ARG A 89 12.48 3.00 -9.67
N GLY A 90 11.22 2.74 -10.05
CA GLY A 90 10.62 1.40 -9.91
C GLY A 90 10.57 0.95 -8.45
N GLU A 91 10.37 1.89 -7.52
CA GLU A 91 10.35 1.62 -6.09
C GLU A 91 8.92 1.66 -5.56
N ILE A 92 8.48 0.56 -4.97
CA ILE A 92 7.22 0.49 -4.25
C ILE A 92 7.46 1.05 -2.85
N GLU A 93 6.93 2.25 -2.61
CA GLU A 93 7.16 3.01 -1.38
C GLU A 93 6.10 2.73 -0.30
N ALA A 94 4.92 2.26 -0.71
CA ALA A 94 3.83 1.91 0.20
C ALA A 94 2.95 0.80 -0.40
N CYS A 95 2.51 -0.12 0.46
CA CYS A 95 1.45 -1.08 0.21
C CYS A 95 0.81 -1.43 1.56
N TYR A 96 -0.29 -0.76 1.88
CA TYR A 96 -0.98 -0.88 3.16
C TYR A 96 -2.42 -1.35 2.97
N VAL A 97 -2.88 -2.20 3.86
CA VAL A 97 -4.24 -2.75 3.88
C VAL A 97 -4.86 -2.46 5.24
N ALA A 98 -6.12 -2.08 5.27
CA ALA A 98 -6.85 -1.88 6.52
C ALA A 98 -6.83 -3.17 7.36
N PRO A 99 -6.73 -3.08 8.70
CA PRO A 99 -6.55 -4.26 9.57
C PRO A 99 -7.64 -5.32 9.41
N ASP A 100 -8.88 -4.91 9.22
CA ASP A 100 -10.05 -5.78 9.02
C ASP A 100 -10.15 -6.39 7.61
N ALA A 101 -9.33 -5.91 6.67
CA ALA A 101 -9.28 -6.39 5.29
C ALA A 101 -8.03 -7.23 4.97
N VAL A 102 -7.17 -7.47 5.95
CA VAL A 102 -5.97 -8.32 5.80
C VAL A 102 -6.37 -9.76 5.53
N GLY A 103 -5.63 -10.42 4.63
CA GLY A 103 -5.90 -11.83 4.26
C GLY A 103 -6.96 -12.02 3.17
N SER A 104 -7.51 -10.92 2.62
CA SER A 104 -8.53 -10.94 1.56
C SER A 104 -7.97 -10.82 0.13
N GLY A 105 -6.65 -10.84 -0.05
CA GLY A 105 -5.99 -10.69 -1.36
C GLY A 105 -5.80 -9.24 -1.82
N ILE A 106 -6.21 -8.25 -1.04
CA ILE A 106 -6.11 -6.82 -1.39
C ILE A 106 -4.66 -6.39 -1.55
N GLY A 107 -3.77 -6.80 -0.66
CA GLY A 107 -2.35 -6.50 -0.76
C GLY A 107 -1.72 -7.03 -2.05
N ALA A 108 -2.05 -8.26 -2.44
CA ALA A 108 -1.59 -8.87 -3.69
C ALA A 108 -2.13 -8.13 -4.92
N ALA A 109 -3.40 -7.70 -4.89
CA ALA A 109 -4.02 -6.96 -5.98
C ALA A 109 -3.38 -5.57 -6.16
N LEU A 110 -3.14 -4.83 -5.08
CA LEU A 110 -2.43 -3.55 -5.09
C LEU A 110 -1.01 -3.70 -5.61
N LEU A 111 -0.29 -4.71 -5.12
CA LEU A 111 1.09 -4.99 -5.54
C LEU A 111 1.16 -5.30 -7.03
N GLY A 112 0.28 -6.18 -7.52
CA GLY A 112 0.18 -6.52 -8.94
C GLY A 112 -0.10 -5.29 -9.81
N ARG A 113 -0.95 -4.38 -9.37
CA ARG A 113 -1.24 -3.14 -10.09
C ARG A 113 -0.02 -2.22 -10.18
N MET A 114 0.75 -2.10 -9.10
CA MET A 114 1.99 -1.31 -9.10
C MET A 114 3.07 -1.96 -9.97
N GLU A 115 3.19 -3.28 -9.93
CA GLU A 115 4.10 -4.03 -10.81
C GLU A 115 3.75 -3.86 -12.30
N ASP A 116 2.47 -3.87 -12.65
CA ASP A 116 2.00 -3.61 -14.02
C ASP A 116 2.33 -2.18 -14.46
N GLU A 117 2.17 -1.21 -13.57
CA GLU A 117 2.57 0.17 -13.87
C GLU A 117 4.08 0.30 -14.07
N ALA A 118 4.87 -0.33 -13.21
CA ALA A 118 6.33 -0.34 -13.34
C ALA A 118 6.77 -0.97 -14.68
N ARG A 119 6.14 -2.08 -15.10
CA ARG A 119 6.39 -2.69 -16.42
C ARG A 119 6.07 -1.74 -17.56
N ARG A 120 4.93 -1.05 -17.51
CA ARG A 120 4.54 -0.06 -18.54
C ARG A 120 5.53 1.09 -18.63
N ARG A 121 6.23 1.41 -17.54
CA ARG A 121 7.31 2.42 -17.48
C ARG A 121 8.66 1.88 -17.92
N GLY A 122 8.76 0.59 -18.28
CA GLY A 122 9.99 -0.03 -18.78
C GLY A 122 10.92 -0.57 -17.69
N HIS A 123 10.44 -0.69 -16.43
CA HIS A 123 11.24 -1.31 -15.37
C HIS A 123 11.27 -2.83 -15.52
N ALA A 124 12.48 -3.40 -15.54
CA ALA A 124 12.68 -4.84 -15.51
C ALA A 124 12.69 -5.40 -14.08
N ILE A 125 12.90 -4.55 -13.09
CA ILE A 125 12.97 -4.90 -11.68
C ILE A 125 12.21 -3.85 -10.88
N VAL A 126 11.46 -4.29 -9.88
CA VAL A 126 10.93 -3.43 -8.82
C VAL A 126 11.58 -3.79 -7.49
N HIS A 127 11.69 -2.80 -6.63
CA HIS A 127 12.27 -2.99 -5.31
C HIS A 127 11.48 -2.24 -4.24
N LEU A 128 11.67 -2.64 -3.00
CA LEU A 128 11.00 -2.04 -1.84
C LEU A 128 11.81 -2.28 -0.56
N ASN A 129 11.46 -1.54 0.47
CA ASN A 129 11.86 -1.82 1.84
C ASN A 129 10.66 -2.40 2.58
N ALA A 130 10.69 -3.72 2.80
CA ALA A 130 9.63 -4.40 3.53
C ALA A 130 9.75 -4.10 5.03
N THR A 131 8.65 -3.81 5.68
CA THR A 131 8.58 -3.80 7.13
C THR A 131 8.78 -5.21 7.67
N LEU A 132 9.29 -5.36 8.89
CA LEU A 132 9.64 -6.68 9.46
C LEU A 132 8.44 -7.64 9.54
N ASN A 133 7.24 -7.11 9.73
CA ASN A 133 6.01 -7.91 9.73
C ASN A 133 5.49 -8.29 8.34
N ALA A 134 6.00 -7.65 7.27
CA ALA A 134 5.52 -7.86 5.90
C ALA A 134 6.50 -8.67 5.04
N GLU A 135 7.69 -9.00 5.51
CA GLU A 135 8.71 -9.73 4.73
C GLU A 135 8.16 -11.04 4.15
N THR A 136 7.43 -11.82 4.97
CA THR A 136 6.83 -13.09 4.53
C THR A 136 5.81 -12.88 3.42
N PHE A 137 4.99 -11.82 3.49
CA PHE A 137 4.04 -11.48 2.45
C PHE A 137 4.74 -11.22 1.12
N TYR A 138 5.77 -10.37 1.11
CA TYR A 138 6.52 -10.07 -0.11
C TYR A 138 7.26 -11.28 -0.66
N SER A 139 7.83 -12.12 0.20
CA SER A 139 8.47 -13.38 -0.22
C SER A 139 7.48 -14.29 -0.95
N ARG A 140 6.25 -14.42 -0.46
CA ARG A 140 5.18 -15.18 -1.15
C ARG A 140 4.76 -14.54 -2.47
N MET A 141 4.91 -13.23 -2.63
CA MET A 141 4.65 -12.51 -3.87
C MET A 141 5.83 -12.57 -4.86
N GLY A 142 6.88 -13.32 -4.55
CA GLY A 142 8.02 -13.55 -5.43
C GLY A 142 9.15 -12.53 -5.28
N TYR A 143 9.15 -11.72 -4.21
CA TYR A 143 10.25 -10.83 -3.90
C TYR A 143 11.38 -11.59 -3.23
N ARG A 144 12.60 -11.31 -3.65
CA ARG A 144 13.84 -11.86 -3.09
C ARG A 144 14.42 -10.88 -2.07
N ARG A 145 14.82 -11.40 -0.93
CA ARG A 145 15.52 -10.63 0.09
C ARG A 145 16.94 -10.26 -0.39
N LEU A 146 17.30 -8.99 -0.26
CA LEU A 146 18.65 -8.49 -0.52
C LEU A 146 19.47 -8.32 0.77
N GLY A 147 18.84 -7.89 1.85
CA GLY A 147 19.51 -7.70 3.14
C GLY A 147 18.76 -6.75 4.06
N PRO A 148 19.31 -6.49 5.26
CA PRO A 148 18.73 -5.51 6.18
C PRO A 148 18.85 -4.11 5.59
N ALA A 149 17.87 -3.27 5.93
CA ALA A 149 17.84 -1.86 5.57
C ALA A 149 17.25 -1.06 6.72
N ARG A 150 17.39 0.26 6.67
CA ARG A 150 16.82 1.18 7.65
C ARG A 150 16.08 2.31 6.94
N HIS A 151 14.97 2.72 7.51
CA HIS A 151 14.19 3.83 7.05
C HIS A 151 14.08 4.89 8.14
N ARG A 152 14.65 6.06 7.89
CA ARG A 152 14.61 7.18 8.84
C ARG A 152 13.25 7.86 8.79
N VAL A 153 12.58 7.93 9.92
CA VAL A 153 11.26 8.57 10.09
C VAL A 153 11.29 9.79 11.01
N ALA A 154 12.38 10.00 11.75
CA ALA A 154 12.65 11.21 12.51
C ALA A 154 14.16 11.39 12.64
N ALA A 155 14.61 12.53 13.17
CA ALA A 155 16.04 12.82 13.33
C ALA A 155 16.79 11.73 14.13
N ASP A 156 16.12 11.13 15.10
CA ASP A 156 16.63 10.13 16.05
C ASP A 156 15.85 8.81 16.02
N VAL A 157 15.02 8.58 14.99
CA VAL A 157 14.24 7.33 14.83
C VAL A 157 14.43 6.74 13.45
N GLU A 158 14.98 5.55 13.41
CA GLU A 158 15.11 4.71 12.22
C GLU A 158 14.34 3.41 12.43
N LEU A 159 13.60 2.98 11.41
CA LEU A 159 12.90 1.70 11.39
C LEU A 159 13.79 0.64 10.75
N ASP A 160 13.98 -0.48 11.40
CA ASP A 160 14.57 -1.64 10.76
C ASP A 160 13.59 -2.22 9.72
N CYS A 161 14.09 -2.51 8.53
CA CYS A 161 13.35 -3.10 7.44
C CYS A 161 14.24 -4.04 6.62
N VAL A 162 13.66 -4.65 5.61
CA VAL A 162 14.34 -5.59 4.72
C VAL A 162 14.27 -5.08 3.30
N ARG A 163 15.41 -4.89 2.65
CA ARG A 163 15.48 -4.56 1.24
C ARG A 163 15.14 -5.79 0.42
N MET A 164 14.16 -5.66 -0.48
CA MET A 164 13.69 -6.75 -1.34
C MET A 164 13.53 -6.26 -2.78
N GLU A 165 13.61 -7.19 -3.73
CA GLU A 165 13.39 -6.92 -5.15
C GLU A 165 12.67 -8.06 -5.85
N LYS A 166 12.05 -7.75 -6.98
CA LYS A 166 11.42 -8.73 -7.88
C LYS A 166 11.68 -8.37 -9.33
N GLY A 167 12.15 -9.33 -10.11
CA GLY A 167 12.22 -9.22 -11.56
C GLY A 167 10.81 -9.24 -12.17
N LEU A 168 10.53 -8.29 -13.05
CA LEU A 168 9.28 -8.21 -13.79
C LEU A 168 9.48 -8.88 -15.15
N GLN A 169 8.85 -10.03 -15.37
CA GLN A 169 8.85 -10.66 -16.68
C GLN A 169 8.05 -9.81 -17.68
N ALA A 170 8.55 -9.73 -18.90
CA ALA A 170 7.77 -9.15 -19.99
C ALA A 170 6.49 -10.00 -20.16
N ARG A 171 5.33 -9.35 -20.28
CA ARG A 171 4.13 -10.04 -20.75
C ARG A 171 4.29 -10.30 -22.26
N GLU A 172 4.25 -11.56 -22.65
CA GLU A 172 4.12 -11.96 -24.04
C GLU A 172 2.83 -11.43 -24.66
#